data_e53ecb75e7f22d0af845b86c59653ae7
#
_entry.id   e53ecb75e7f22d0af845b86c59653ae7
#
_cell.length_a   1.000
_cell.length_b   1.000
_cell.length_c   1.000
_cell.angle_alpha   90.00
_cell.angle_beta   90.00
_cell.angle_gamma   90.00
#
_symmetry.space_group_name_H-M   'P 1'
#
loop_
_entity.id
_entity.type
_entity.pdbx_description
1 polymer ?
#
loop_
_entity_poly.entity_id
_entity_poly.type
_entity_poly.pdbx_seq_one_letter_code
_entity_poly.pdbx_strand_id
1 'polypeptide(L)'
;MKDIIIVGAGHLGLDVYALIKEINAVKPTWNIKGFLNDFPVDLDQYCIYEKVIGTIQDWIPGKDEHFALAVGSPLGKEKVVNLLKSRGVVFETLISPRAVVAKSAKIGEGSIIISTSSIGTCAKIGKFVVVGNTIVSFNSSVGDFTNTASYVNIYRNVIVGKRVQIWTHSVILNNVDDDAIVGAGSVVVAKVKAGTKVFGNPAKRMPF
;
A
#
# COMPACT_ATOMS: atom_id res chain seq x y z
N MET A 1 -15.53 6.40 -18.03
CA MET A 1 -14.83 6.10 -16.77
C MET A 1 -15.39 4.80 -16.23
N LYS A 2 -14.55 3.99 -15.59
CA LYS A 2 -14.97 2.75 -14.90
C LYS A 2 -15.33 3.07 -13.46
N ASP A 3 -16.31 2.36 -12.91
CA ASP A 3 -16.69 2.53 -11.50
C ASP A 3 -15.64 1.90 -10.58
N ILE A 4 -15.17 2.66 -9.58
CA ILE A 4 -14.21 2.17 -8.57
C ILE A 4 -14.75 2.44 -7.16
N ILE A 5 -14.58 1.44 -6.29
CA ILE A 5 -14.97 1.48 -4.88
C ILE A 5 -13.71 1.39 -4.03
N ILE A 6 -13.57 2.27 -3.05
CA ILE A 6 -12.43 2.28 -2.12
C ILE A 6 -12.76 1.40 -0.92
N VAL A 7 -11.95 0.38 -0.67
CA VAL A 7 -12.14 -0.58 0.43
C VAL A 7 -11.34 -0.14 1.65
N GLY A 8 -12.01 0.48 2.59
CA GLY A 8 -11.48 1.16 3.77
C GLY A 8 -11.59 2.68 3.66
N ALA A 9 -12.14 3.31 4.70
CA ALA A 9 -12.36 4.77 4.77
C ALA A 9 -11.52 5.46 5.87
N GLY A 10 -10.44 4.81 6.34
CA GLY A 10 -9.45 5.42 7.24
C GLY A 10 -8.44 6.29 6.47
N HIS A 11 -7.35 6.73 7.14
CA HIS A 11 -6.34 7.62 6.54
C HIS A 11 -5.83 7.13 5.17
N LEU A 12 -5.55 5.83 5.03
CA LEU A 12 -5.14 5.28 3.73
C LEU A 12 -6.26 5.38 2.69
N GLY A 13 -7.53 5.30 3.10
CA GLY A 13 -8.68 5.51 2.21
C GLY A 13 -8.71 6.93 1.64
N LEU A 14 -8.39 7.92 2.47
CA LEU A 14 -8.28 9.32 2.05
C LEU A 14 -7.11 9.53 1.07
N ASP A 15 -5.96 8.89 1.34
CA ASP A 15 -4.80 8.94 0.43
C ASP A 15 -5.11 8.29 -0.91
N VAL A 16 -5.82 7.15 -0.92
CA VAL A 16 -6.25 6.46 -2.15
C VAL A 16 -7.29 7.29 -2.91
N TYR A 17 -8.21 7.94 -2.22
CA TYR A 17 -9.15 8.88 -2.83
C TYR A 17 -8.42 10.02 -3.56
N ALA A 18 -7.47 10.66 -2.86
CA ALA A 18 -6.65 11.71 -3.45
C ALA A 18 -5.83 11.21 -4.66
N LEU A 19 -5.26 10.02 -4.58
CA LEU A 19 -4.54 9.37 -5.67
C LEU A 19 -5.45 9.14 -6.90
N ILE A 20 -6.67 8.67 -6.69
CA ILE A 20 -7.63 8.48 -7.80
C ILE A 20 -7.98 9.83 -8.46
N LYS A 21 -8.19 10.88 -7.66
CA LYS A 21 -8.41 12.24 -8.21
C LYS A 21 -7.19 12.73 -8.99
N GLU A 22 -5.97 12.46 -8.52
CA GLU A 22 -4.72 12.78 -9.22
C GLU A 22 -4.60 12.04 -10.55
N ILE A 23 -4.90 10.73 -10.58
CA ILE A 23 -4.94 9.93 -11.81
C ILE A 23 -5.94 10.53 -12.80
N ASN A 24 -7.14 10.85 -12.33
CA ASN A 24 -8.20 11.40 -13.15
C ASN A 24 -7.88 12.80 -13.71
N ALA A 25 -7.09 13.59 -13.01
CA ALA A 25 -6.65 14.91 -13.49
C ALA A 25 -5.73 14.80 -14.72
N VAL A 26 -4.97 13.71 -14.84
CA VAL A 26 -4.12 13.44 -16.01
C VAL A 26 -4.90 12.70 -17.10
N LYS A 27 -5.66 11.67 -16.71
CA LYS A 27 -6.48 10.87 -17.61
C LYS A 27 -7.75 10.43 -16.89
N PRO A 28 -8.93 10.96 -17.23
CA PRO A 28 -10.19 10.54 -16.65
C PRO A 28 -10.41 9.02 -16.84
N THR A 29 -10.22 8.28 -15.76
CA THR A 29 -10.24 6.81 -15.77
C THR A 29 -11.32 6.25 -14.85
N TRP A 30 -11.47 6.80 -13.64
CA TRP A 30 -12.26 6.25 -12.57
C TRP A 30 -13.42 7.15 -12.16
N ASN A 31 -14.60 6.56 -11.98
CA ASN A 31 -15.74 7.15 -11.30
C ASN A 31 -15.80 6.57 -9.89
N ILE A 32 -15.50 7.38 -8.86
CA ILE A 32 -15.52 6.92 -7.47
C ILE A 32 -16.97 6.76 -7.02
N LYS A 33 -17.40 5.53 -6.74
CA LYS A 33 -18.76 5.21 -6.28
C LYS A 33 -18.94 5.49 -4.79
N GLY A 34 -17.87 5.38 -4.02
CA GLY A 34 -17.88 5.55 -2.57
C GLY A 34 -16.86 4.64 -1.89
N PHE A 35 -17.08 4.46 -0.59
CA PHE A 35 -16.21 3.67 0.27
C PHE A 35 -16.96 2.47 0.85
N LEU A 36 -16.24 1.36 1.08
CA LEU A 36 -16.69 0.29 1.96
C LEU A 36 -15.98 0.41 3.29
N ASN A 37 -16.71 0.39 4.40
CA ASN A 37 -16.11 0.47 5.73
C ASN A 37 -17.00 -0.21 6.76
N ASP A 38 -16.41 -1.01 7.68
CA ASP A 38 -17.19 -1.74 8.69
C ASP A 38 -17.49 -0.89 9.93
N PHE A 39 -16.86 0.28 10.05
CA PHE A 39 -17.03 1.20 11.17
C PHE A 39 -17.57 2.55 10.70
N PRO A 40 -18.35 3.27 11.51
CA PRO A 40 -18.78 4.62 11.19
C PRO A 40 -17.59 5.55 10.97
N VAL A 41 -17.65 6.37 9.93
CA VAL A 41 -16.67 7.42 9.62
C VAL A 41 -17.39 8.63 9.04
N ASP A 42 -17.01 9.82 9.48
CA ASP A 42 -17.46 11.07 8.91
C ASP A 42 -16.44 11.56 7.88
N LEU A 43 -16.79 11.49 6.60
CA LEU A 43 -15.94 11.92 5.49
C LEU A 43 -16.12 13.40 5.16
N ASP A 44 -17.23 14.02 5.58
CA ASP A 44 -17.53 15.42 5.29
C ASP A 44 -16.49 16.37 5.92
N GLN A 45 -15.95 16.00 7.09
CA GLN A 45 -14.86 16.73 7.76
C GLN A 45 -13.57 16.84 6.91
N TYR A 46 -13.39 15.95 5.92
CA TYR A 46 -12.25 15.96 5.00
C TYR A 46 -12.59 16.53 3.62
N CYS A 47 -13.74 17.19 3.48
CA CYS A 47 -14.25 17.70 2.21
C CYS A 47 -14.40 16.61 1.13
N ILE A 48 -14.75 15.38 1.53
CA ILE A 48 -15.05 14.26 0.65
C ILE A 48 -16.56 14.06 0.63
N TYR A 49 -17.15 14.20 -0.55
CA TYR A 49 -18.60 14.13 -0.73
C TYR A 49 -19.10 12.72 -1.05
N GLU A 50 -18.21 11.84 -1.50
CA GLU A 50 -18.51 10.43 -1.69
C GLU A 50 -18.74 9.76 -0.32
N LYS A 51 -19.75 8.90 -0.22
CA LYS A 51 -20.20 8.34 1.05
C LYS A 51 -19.69 6.91 1.26
N VAL A 52 -19.78 6.44 2.48
CA VAL A 52 -19.72 5.00 2.77
C VAL A 52 -20.99 4.36 2.24
N ILE A 53 -20.87 3.47 1.26
CA ILE A 53 -22.00 2.85 0.53
C ILE A 53 -22.32 1.43 1.02
N GLY A 54 -21.52 0.89 1.93
CA GLY A 54 -21.74 -0.43 2.53
C GLY A 54 -20.59 -0.87 3.43
N THR A 55 -20.76 -2.05 4.03
CA THR A 55 -19.72 -2.70 4.82
C THR A 55 -18.82 -3.57 3.93
N ILE A 56 -17.57 -3.77 4.33
CA ILE A 56 -16.65 -4.70 3.66
C ILE A 56 -17.20 -6.13 3.81
N GLN A 57 -17.74 -6.42 5.01
CA GLN A 57 -18.19 -7.74 5.38
C GLN A 57 -19.41 -8.22 4.55
N ASP A 58 -20.34 -7.33 4.22
CA ASP A 58 -21.61 -7.72 3.59
C ASP A 58 -21.68 -7.35 2.11
N TRP A 59 -20.66 -6.67 1.55
CA TRP A 59 -20.69 -6.21 0.18
C TRP A 59 -20.79 -7.37 -0.82
N ILE A 60 -21.77 -7.28 -1.68
CA ILE A 60 -21.95 -8.19 -2.82
C ILE A 60 -21.52 -7.41 -4.08
N PRO A 61 -20.42 -7.81 -4.73
CA PRO A 61 -19.91 -7.09 -5.90
C PRO A 61 -20.90 -7.10 -7.04
N GLY A 62 -21.11 -5.92 -7.63
CA GLY A 62 -21.83 -5.78 -8.89
C GLY A 62 -20.95 -6.17 -10.09
N LYS A 63 -21.60 -6.37 -11.23
CA LYS A 63 -20.91 -6.56 -12.50
C LYS A 63 -20.18 -5.27 -12.89
N ASP A 64 -18.94 -5.38 -13.31
CA ASP A 64 -18.09 -4.26 -13.78
C ASP A 64 -17.65 -3.27 -12.68
N GLU A 65 -17.74 -3.63 -11.40
CA GLU A 65 -17.15 -2.88 -10.31
C GLU A 65 -15.66 -3.21 -10.13
N HIS A 66 -14.85 -2.17 -9.98
CA HIS A 66 -13.43 -2.24 -9.67
C HIS A 66 -13.18 -1.78 -8.23
N PHE A 67 -12.12 -2.27 -7.60
CA PHE A 67 -11.89 -2.00 -6.19
C PHE A 67 -10.45 -1.53 -5.95
N ALA A 68 -10.28 -0.53 -5.08
CA ALA A 68 -8.98 -0.09 -4.57
C ALA A 68 -8.86 -0.45 -3.09
N LEU A 69 -7.84 -1.24 -2.73
CA LEU A 69 -7.65 -1.68 -1.35
C LEU A 69 -6.97 -0.61 -0.51
N ALA A 70 -7.66 -0.10 0.48
CA ALA A 70 -7.20 0.98 1.36
C ALA A 70 -7.19 0.59 2.85
N VAL A 71 -6.87 -0.67 3.14
CA VAL A 71 -6.72 -1.20 4.50
C VAL A 71 -5.26 -1.10 4.93
N GLY A 72 -4.97 -0.35 6.00
CA GLY A 72 -3.60 -0.07 6.45
C GLY A 72 -2.88 -1.22 7.16
N SER A 73 -3.60 -2.11 7.85
CA SER A 73 -3.01 -3.26 8.54
C SER A 73 -2.62 -4.37 7.55
N PRO A 74 -1.37 -4.84 7.49
CA PRO A 74 -0.98 -5.93 6.59
C PRO A 74 -1.82 -7.20 6.75
N LEU A 75 -2.03 -7.65 7.99
CA LEU A 75 -2.89 -8.81 8.28
C LEU A 75 -4.37 -8.53 7.98
N GLY A 76 -4.83 -7.31 8.25
CA GLY A 76 -6.18 -6.86 7.90
C GLY A 76 -6.40 -6.86 6.39
N LYS A 77 -5.43 -6.37 5.61
CA LYS A 77 -5.45 -6.42 4.14
C LYS A 77 -5.62 -7.84 3.62
N GLU A 78 -4.79 -8.76 4.11
CA GLU A 78 -4.83 -10.15 3.66
C GLU A 78 -6.20 -10.79 3.90
N LYS A 79 -6.80 -10.57 5.08
CA LYS A 79 -8.17 -11.04 5.40
C LYS A 79 -9.23 -10.45 4.47
N VAL A 80 -9.21 -9.13 4.27
CA VAL A 80 -10.16 -8.43 3.41
C VAL A 80 -10.02 -8.87 1.95
N VAL A 81 -8.79 -9.01 1.46
CA VAL A 81 -8.53 -9.51 0.09
C VAL A 81 -9.08 -10.92 -0.10
N ASN A 82 -8.83 -11.82 0.84
CA ASN A 82 -9.32 -13.20 0.75
C ASN A 82 -10.86 -13.24 0.74
N LEU A 83 -11.50 -12.46 1.60
CA LEU A 83 -12.95 -12.34 1.66
C LEU A 83 -13.53 -11.82 0.32
N LEU A 84 -13.06 -10.69 -0.15
CA LEU A 84 -13.62 -10.05 -1.34
C LEU A 84 -13.28 -10.82 -2.63
N LYS A 85 -12.08 -11.41 -2.73
CA LYS A 85 -11.73 -12.28 -3.87
C LYS A 85 -12.59 -13.52 -3.95
N SER A 86 -13.00 -14.12 -2.82
CA SER A 86 -13.94 -15.24 -2.83
C SER A 86 -15.30 -14.88 -3.41
N ARG A 87 -15.61 -13.59 -3.50
CA ARG A 87 -16.83 -13.02 -4.10
C ARG A 87 -16.61 -12.49 -5.52
N GLY A 88 -15.43 -12.75 -6.12
CA GLY A 88 -15.10 -12.33 -7.48
C GLY A 88 -14.62 -10.89 -7.64
N VAL A 89 -14.27 -10.19 -6.55
CA VAL A 89 -13.75 -8.81 -6.63
C VAL A 89 -12.43 -8.74 -7.39
N VAL A 90 -12.33 -7.78 -8.30
CA VAL A 90 -11.12 -7.42 -9.02
C VAL A 90 -10.51 -6.18 -8.40
N PHE A 91 -9.29 -6.30 -7.88
CA PHE A 91 -8.56 -5.18 -7.30
C PHE A 91 -7.65 -4.50 -8.33
N GLU A 92 -7.73 -3.18 -8.38
CA GLU A 92 -6.93 -2.37 -9.27
C GLU A 92 -5.59 -1.98 -8.66
N THR A 93 -4.57 -1.97 -9.50
CA THR A 93 -3.27 -1.40 -9.16
C THR A 93 -3.29 0.09 -9.50
N LEU A 94 -3.09 0.94 -8.50
CA LEU A 94 -3.10 2.39 -8.69
C LEU A 94 -1.68 2.94 -8.57
N ILE A 95 -1.27 3.68 -9.58
CA ILE A 95 0.07 4.29 -9.64
C ILE A 95 -0.09 5.78 -9.85
N SER A 96 0.48 6.57 -8.96
CA SER A 96 0.51 8.02 -9.10
C SER A 96 1.16 8.43 -10.42
N PRO A 97 0.58 9.37 -11.17
CA PRO A 97 1.22 9.95 -12.34
C PRO A 97 2.57 10.63 -12.04
N ARG A 98 2.82 10.97 -10.78
CA ARG A 98 4.09 11.55 -10.33
C ARG A 98 5.12 10.51 -9.91
N ALA A 99 4.76 9.23 -9.84
CA ALA A 99 5.71 8.17 -9.54
C ALA A 99 6.62 7.89 -10.71
N VAL A 100 7.90 7.66 -10.44
CA VAL A 100 8.89 7.24 -11.43
C VAL A 100 9.04 5.73 -11.37
N VAL A 101 8.55 5.03 -12.39
CA VAL A 101 8.61 3.57 -12.46
C VAL A 101 9.48 3.15 -13.64
N ALA A 102 10.58 2.42 -13.37
CA ALA A 102 11.45 1.91 -14.41
C ALA A 102 10.71 0.88 -15.28
N LYS A 103 10.97 0.87 -16.61
CA LYS A 103 10.29 -0.04 -17.55
C LYS A 103 10.44 -1.52 -17.21
N SER A 104 11.53 -1.91 -16.55
CA SER A 104 11.80 -3.28 -16.14
C SER A 104 11.28 -3.63 -14.73
N ALA A 105 10.71 -2.65 -14.01
CA ALA A 105 10.08 -2.90 -12.72
C ALA A 105 8.79 -3.70 -12.89
N LYS A 106 8.48 -4.53 -11.89
CA LYS A 106 7.23 -5.30 -11.84
C LYS A 106 6.41 -4.88 -10.62
N ILE A 107 5.14 -4.61 -10.83
CA ILE A 107 4.21 -4.22 -9.76
C ILE A 107 3.06 -5.22 -9.76
N GLY A 108 2.80 -5.82 -8.61
CA GLY A 108 1.74 -6.82 -8.43
C GLY A 108 0.35 -6.20 -8.30
N GLU A 109 -0.66 -7.04 -8.49
CA GLU A 109 -2.08 -6.74 -8.41
C GLU A 109 -2.45 -6.03 -7.11
N GLY A 110 -3.35 -5.05 -7.19
CA GLY A 110 -3.94 -4.37 -6.02
C GLY A 110 -2.96 -3.49 -5.25
N SER A 111 -1.74 -3.28 -5.78
CA SER A 111 -0.74 -2.43 -5.12
C SER A 111 -1.01 -0.95 -5.38
N ILE A 112 -0.69 -0.13 -4.40
CA ILE A 112 -0.91 1.31 -4.41
C ILE A 112 0.45 2.01 -4.36
N ILE A 113 0.80 2.74 -5.42
CA ILE A 113 2.03 3.53 -5.50
C ILE A 113 1.68 5.01 -5.38
N ILE A 114 1.96 5.59 -4.23
CA ILE A 114 1.52 6.95 -3.88
C ILE A 114 2.61 7.97 -4.22
N SER A 115 2.16 9.15 -4.63
CA SER A 115 2.97 10.36 -4.77
C SER A 115 4.23 10.18 -5.64
N THR A 116 5.35 10.75 -5.24
CA THR A 116 6.63 10.78 -5.95
C THR A 116 7.51 9.56 -5.67
N SER A 117 6.89 8.38 -5.47
CA SER A 117 7.63 7.13 -5.28
C SER A 117 8.51 6.82 -6.48
N SER A 118 9.69 6.22 -6.23
CA SER A 118 10.63 5.79 -7.27
C SER A 118 10.82 4.29 -7.20
N ILE A 119 10.45 3.59 -8.28
CA ILE A 119 10.60 2.14 -8.41
C ILE A 119 11.68 1.87 -9.44
N GLY A 120 12.84 1.46 -8.96
CA GLY A 120 14.07 1.33 -9.76
C GLY A 120 14.07 0.15 -10.74
N THR A 121 15.09 0.11 -11.57
CA THR A 121 15.31 -0.93 -12.58
C THR A 121 15.35 -2.32 -11.94
N CYS A 122 14.62 -3.28 -12.52
CA CYS A 122 14.47 -4.66 -12.04
C CYS A 122 13.85 -4.80 -10.63
N ALA A 123 13.34 -3.72 -10.03
CA ALA A 123 12.65 -3.80 -8.75
C ALA A 123 11.33 -4.58 -8.87
N LYS A 124 10.95 -5.27 -7.81
CA LYS A 124 9.72 -6.10 -7.76
C LYS A 124 8.87 -5.68 -6.57
N ILE A 125 7.68 -5.21 -6.86
CA ILE A 125 6.65 -4.94 -5.86
C ILE A 125 5.64 -6.08 -5.93
N GLY A 126 5.38 -6.71 -4.79
CA GLY A 126 4.41 -7.81 -4.65
C GLY A 126 2.97 -7.33 -4.84
N LYS A 127 2.01 -8.18 -4.45
CA LYS A 127 0.58 -7.89 -4.50
C LYS A 127 0.14 -7.15 -3.26
N PHE A 128 -0.80 -6.22 -3.42
CA PHE A 128 -1.42 -5.48 -2.30
C PHE A 128 -0.42 -4.72 -1.43
N VAL A 129 0.66 -4.26 -2.04
CA VAL A 129 1.70 -3.44 -1.38
C VAL A 129 1.30 -1.98 -1.42
N VAL A 130 1.48 -1.28 -0.31
CA VAL A 130 1.39 0.19 -0.30
C VAL A 130 2.79 0.77 -0.28
N VAL A 131 3.12 1.54 -1.31
CA VAL A 131 4.38 2.28 -1.44
C VAL A 131 4.08 3.76 -1.27
N GLY A 132 4.33 4.28 -0.07
CA GLY A 132 4.07 5.66 0.32
C GLY A 132 5.30 6.54 0.15
N ASN A 133 5.44 7.25 -0.98
CA ASN A 133 6.53 8.20 -1.22
C ASN A 133 7.92 7.61 -0.90
N THR A 134 8.19 6.42 -1.43
CA THR A 134 9.33 5.55 -1.10
C THR A 134 10.23 5.36 -2.31
N ILE A 135 11.53 5.22 -2.07
CA ILE A 135 12.51 4.80 -3.07
C ILE A 135 12.75 3.29 -2.92
N VAL A 136 12.41 2.51 -3.94
CA VAL A 136 12.77 1.10 -4.06
C VAL A 136 13.85 0.99 -5.12
N SER A 137 15.10 0.78 -4.70
CA SER A 137 16.26 0.86 -5.58
C SER A 137 16.41 -0.37 -6.49
N PHE A 138 17.48 -0.36 -7.32
CA PHE A 138 17.80 -1.40 -8.29
C PHE A 138 17.72 -2.80 -7.71
N ASN A 139 17.03 -3.71 -8.42
CA ASN A 139 16.95 -5.16 -8.14
C ASN A 139 16.47 -5.51 -6.71
N SER A 140 15.74 -4.61 -6.06
CA SER A 140 15.15 -4.85 -4.74
C SER A 140 13.75 -5.42 -4.87
N SER A 141 13.27 -6.09 -3.82
CA SER A 141 11.91 -6.61 -3.80
C SER A 141 11.18 -6.27 -2.51
N VAL A 142 9.88 -6.04 -2.65
CA VAL A 142 8.95 -5.82 -1.53
C VAL A 142 7.84 -6.84 -1.64
N GLY A 143 7.70 -7.69 -0.64
CA GLY A 143 6.76 -8.80 -0.61
C GLY A 143 5.31 -8.38 -0.41
N ASP A 144 4.39 -9.31 -0.67
CA ASP A 144 2.95 -9.09 -0.66
C ASP A 144 2.46 -8.50 0.67
N PHE A 145 1.43 -7.66 0.62
CA PHE A 145 0.79 -7.02 1.77
C PHE A 145 1.67 -6.09 2.61
N THR A 146 2.91 -5.83 2.19
CA THR A 146 3.82 -4.91 2.89
C THR A 146 3.41 -3.46 2.71
N ASN A 147 3.67 -2.65 3.74
CA ASN A 147 3.50 -1.20 3.70
C ASN A 147 4.82 -0.50 3.90
N THR A 148 5.11 0.47 3.07
CA THR A 148 6.16 1.45 3.30
C THR A 148 5.53 2.83 3.48
N ALA A 149 5.89 3.52 4.55
CA ALA A 149 5.46 4.89 4.80
C ALA A 149 6.30 5.89 3.98
N SER A 150 6.10 7.19 4.23
CA SER A 150 6.80 8.23 3.48
C SER A 150 8.30 8.29 3.77
N TYR A 151 9.07 8.62 2.76
CA TYR A 151 10.54 8.82 2.82
C TYR A 151 11.34 7.59 3.24
N VAL A 152 10.82 6.40 2.98
CA VAL A 152 11.57 5.16 3.13
C VAL A 152 12.53 4.99 1.96
N ASN A 153 13.73 4.54 2.22
CA ASN A 153 14.73 4.21 1.21
C ASN A 153 15.12 2.73 1.34
N ILE A 154 14.71 1.92 0.36
CA ILE A 154 15.11 0.52 0.25
C ILE A 154 16.27 0.45 -0.72
N TYR A 155 17.44 0.06 -0.22
CA TYR A 155 18.68 0.06 -0.98
C TYR A 155 18.71 -1.10 -1.99
N ARG A 156 19.64 -1.01 -2.96
CA ARG A 156 19.78 -2.01 -4.04
C ARG A 156 20.00 -3.43 -3.51
N ASN A 157 19.43 -4.41 -4.21
CA ASN A 157 19.50 -5.84 -3.91
C ASN A 157 18.92 -6.24 -2.53
N VAL A 158 18.13 -5.38 -1.91
CA VAL A 158 17.47 -5.69 -0.63
C VAL A 158 16.16 -6.43 -0.89
N ILE A 159 15.90 -7.45 -0.08
CA ILE A 159 14.66 -8.21 -0.07
C ILE A 159 13.89 -7.85 1.19
N VAL A 160 12.72 -7.26 1.01
CA VAL A 160 11.73 -7.05 2.06
C VAL A 160 10.66 -8.12 1.90
N GLY A 161 10.35 -8.83 2.95
CA GLY A 161 9.39 -9.93 3.02
C GLY A 161 7.93 -9.45 2.92
N LYS A 162 7.01 -10.39 3.21
CA LYS A 162 5.56 -10.16 3.20
C LYS A 162 5.09 -9.55 4.52
N ARG A 163 4.01 -8.78 4.47
CA ARG A 163 3.33 -8.18 5.65
C ARG A 163 4.24 -7.34 6.54
N VAL A 164 5.34 -6.85 5.98
CA VAL A 164 6.28 -5.96 6.68
C VAL A 164 5.67 -4.57 6.80
N GLN A 165 5.91 -3.89 7.92
CA GLN A 165 5.61 -2.47 8.08
C GLN A 165 6.91 -1.70 8.22
N ILE A 166 7.16 -0.76 7.32
CA ILE A 166 8.33 0.13 7.37
C ILE A 166 7.81 1.55 7.56
N TRP A 167 8.14 2.14 8.69
CA TRP A 167 7.70 3.47 9.05
C TRP A 167 8.59 4.56 8.45
N THR A 168 8.08 5.77 8.49
CA THR A 168 8.64 6.94 7.80
C THR A 168 10.12 7.18 8.10
N HIS A 169 10.85 7.73 7.13
CA HIS A 169 12.27 8.08 7.20
C HIS A 169 13.23 6.91 7.51
N SER A 170 12.83 5.68 7.24
CA SER A 170 13.69 4.51 7.46
C SER A 170 14.59 4.24 6.25
N VAL A 171 15.83 3.80 6.51
CA VAL A 171 16.81 3.38 5.50
C VAL A 171 17.07 1.89 5.64
N ILE A 172 16.82 1.12 4.59
CA ILE A 172 16.88 -0.34 4.61
C ILE A 172 18.08 -0.77 3.75
N LEU A 173 19.18 -1.10 4.42
CA LEU A 173 20.44 -1.52 3.80
C LEU A 173 20.61 -3.04 3.79
N ASN A 174 19.76 -3.79 4.49
CA ASN A 174 19.81 -5.25 4.56
C ASN A 174 18.39 -5.86 4.54
N ASN A 175 18.30 -7.14 4.31
CA ASN A 175 17.03 -7.85 4.17
C ASN A 175 16.16 -7.78 5.42
N VAL A 176 14.86 -7.72 5.22
CA VAL A 176 13.84 -7.72 6.26
C VAL A 176 12.90 -8.87 5.99
N ASP A 177 12.86 -9.87 6.87
CA ASP A 177 12.01 -11.03 6.70
C ASP A 177 10.53 -10.72 7.00
N ASP A 178 9.63 -11.68 6.72
CA ASP A 178 8.18 -11.54 6.82
C ASP A 178 7.71 -11.04 8.20
N ASP A 179 6.57 -10.34 8.23
CA ASP A 179 5.89 -9.90 9.45
C ASP A 179 6.71 -8.97 10.38
N ALA A 180 7.83 -8.45 9.90
CA ALA A 180 8.69 -7.55 10.68
C ALA A 180 8.12 -6.11 10.70
N ILE A 181 8.51 -5.35 11.72
CA ILE A 181 8.20 -3.93 11.84
C ILE A 181 9.51 -3.16 11.98
N VAL A 182 9.71 -2.19 11.08
CA VAL A 182 10.83 -1.25 11.14
C VAL A 182 10.29 0.11 11.58
N GLY A 183 10.70 0.57 12.76
CA GLY A 183 10.25 1.84 13.35
C GLY A 183 10.76 3.05 12.59
N ALA A 184 10.10 4.18 12.77
CA ALA A 184 10.41 5.43 12.08
C ALA A 184 11.87 5.88 12.32
N GLY A 185 12.53 6.43 11.30
CA GLY A 185 13.91 6.91 11.37
C GLY A 185 14.97 5.82 11.55
N SER A 186 14.60 4.55 11.39
CA SER A 186 15.52 3.43 11.59
C SER A 186 16.49 3.25 10.44
N VAL A 187 17.74 2.87 10.74
CA VAL A 187 18.76 2.47 9.76
C VAL A 187 19.06 0.98 9.92
N VAL A 188 18.52 0.16 9.03
CA VAL A 188 18.67 -1.31 9.07
C VAL A 188 19.96 -1.72 8.38
N VAL A 189 21.01 -1.95 9.15
CA VAL A 189 22.35 -2.37 8.66
C VAL A 189 22.55 -3.88 8.73
N ALA A 190 21.76 -4.59 9.51
CA ALA A 190 21.81 -6.05 9.65
C ALA A 190 20.44 -6.65 9.30
N LYS A 191 20.43 -7.94 8.91
CA LYS A 191 19.19 -8.66 8.57
C LYS A 191 18.20 -8.64 9.73
N VAL A 192 16.95 -8.25 9.45
CA VAL A 192 15.82 -8.28 10.40
C VAL A 192 15.10 -9.62 10.27
N LYS A 193 15.00 -10.36 11.36
CA LYS A 193 14.32 -11.67 11.39
C LYS A 193 12.80 -11.51 11.37
N ALA A 194 12.12 -12.54 10.87
CA ALA A 194 10.66 -12.56 10.79
C ALA A 194 9.98 -12.27 12.13
N GLY A 195 8.89 -11.51 12.09
CA GLY A 195 8.09 -11.15 13.26
C GLY A 195 8.80 -10.23 14.26
N THR A 196 9.99 -9.72 13.96
CA THR A 196 10.74 -8.83 14.88
C THR A 196 10.37 -7.37 14.66
N LYS A 197 10.38 -6.61 15.75
CA LYS A 197 10.31 -5.15 15.72
C LYS A 197 11.69 -4.57 15.94
N VAL A 198 12.15 -3.67 15.09
CA VAL A 198 13.44 -2.99 15.19
C VAL A 198 13.27 -1.48 15.16
N PHE A 199 14.15 -0.76 15.85
CA PHE A 199 14.13 0.69 15.91
C PHE A 199 15.53 1.26 16.14
N GLY A 200 15.78 2.46 15.63
CA GLY A 200 16.97 3.27 15.90
C GLY A 200 18.00 3.26 14.77
N ASN A 201 19.11 3.98 15.02
CA ASN A 201 20.27 4.07 14.11
C ASN A 201 21.56 3.73 14.88
N PRO A 202 22.20 2.57 14.63
CA PRO A 202 21.69 1.45 13.84
C PRO A 202 20.45 0.78 14.46
N ALA A 203 19.58 0.20 13.63
CA ALA A 203 18.36 -0.44 14.11
C ALA A 203 18.65 -1.67 14.95
N LYS A 204 18.08 -1.73 16.15
CA LYS A 204 18.20 -2.85 17.10
C LYS A 204 16.81 -3.40 17.41
N ARG A 205 16.77 -4.69 17.80
CA ARG A 205 15.53 -5.33 18.22
C ARG A 205 14.96 -4.65 19.45
N MET A 206 13.66 -4.36 19.41
CA MET A 206 12.91 -3.87 20.58
C MET A 206 12.43 -5.07 21.42
N PRO A 207 12.45 -4.96 22.74
CA PRO A 207 12.13 -6.06 23.65
C PRO A 207 10.63 -6.27 23.90
N PHE A 208 9.73 -6.03 22.90
CA PHE A 208 8.28 -6.26 23.08
C PHE A 208 7.68 -7.18 22.06
#